data_189efd7b0fcdfe407de1f6855e208091
#
_entry.id   189efd7b0fcdfe407de1f6855e208091
#
_cell.length_a   1.000
_cell.length_b   1.000
_cell.length_c   1.000
_cell.angle_alpha   90.00
_cell.angle_beta   90.00
_cell.angle_gamma   90.00
#
_symmetry.space_group_name_H-M   'P 1'
#
loop_
_entity.id
_entity.type
_entity.pdbx_description
1 polymer ?
#
loop_
_entity_poly.entity_id
_entity_poly.type
_entity_poly.pdbx_seq_one_letter_code
_entity_poly.pdbx_strand_id
1 'polypeptide(L)'
;MKNFLLAPYLFLFFACVDKQEKIFPAKVHLTESVYASVTVQPDSLYQAYAPVAGILDRNLLEEGDLVRRGTPMIQIVNSTPKLQSDNARLALQLAQENFSGPSAVLSSLEEGIRSATLSYKNDSMNYFRQKRLWDQNIGSQVQFETRKLAYEISGNNLEQLKDKYVQTKNELSTQVRQALNNYNTSELSTKDFTVSSKINGKVYALYKKPGEIVGTMEPLASVGSATDFIIELLIDEVDIVKLQLGQKALITLDAYGDSVFDAKVSKIYPKKDERSQTFKAEAIFNTPPTALYPGLAGEGNIIISEKESVLCIPREFLLEGNKVRTADGVVEVVTGLKNLERVEILNGINEYTEILKPEE
;
A
#
# COMPACT_ATOMS: atom_id res chain seq x y z
N MET A 1 -46.44 -97.53 -1.52
CA MET A 1 -47.52 -96.55 -1.27
C MET A 1 -46.91 -95.39 -0.49
N LYS A 2 -46.54 -94.26 -1.13
CA LYS A 2 -46.05 -93.05 -0.50
C LYS A 2 -46.87 -91.86 -1.01
N ASN A 3 -47.69 -91.31 -0.11
CA ASN A 3 -48.52 -90.15 -0.36
C ASN A 3 -47.57 -88.86 -0.34
N PHE A 4 -47.62 -88.12 -1.39
CA PHE A 4 -46.92 -86.84 -1.53
C PHE A 4 -47.95 -85.73 -1.30
N LEU A 5 -47.86 -85.08 -0.16
CA LEU A 5 -48.67 -83.90 0.18
C LEU A 5 -48.05 -82.64 -0.46
N LEU A 6 -48.77 -82.04 -1.39
CA LEU A 6 -48.45 -80.78 -2.02
C LEU A 6 -48.97 -79.65 -1.11
N ALA A 7 -48.06 -78.87 -0.50
CA ALA A 7 -48.42 -77.65 0.23
C ALA A 7 -48.41 -76.46 -0.74
N PRO A 8 -49.42 -75.59 -0.76
CA PRO A 8 -49.44 -74.42 -1.58
C PRO A 8 -48.59 -73.33 -0.90
N TYR A 9 -47.56 -72.85 -1.60
CA TYR A 9 -46.74 -71.72 -1.21
C TYR A 9 -47.49 -70.39 -1.46
N LEU A 10 -47.97 -69.74 -0.39
CA LEU A 10 -48.66 -68.49 -0.42
C LEU A 10 -47.62 -67.40 -0.50
N PHE A 11 -47.35 -66.80 -1.69
CA PHE A 11 -46.51 -65.65 -1.91
C PHE A 11 -47.22 -64.41 -1.39
N LEU A 12 -46.82 -63.93 -0.19
CA LEU A 12 -47.18 -62.59 0.33
C LEU A 12 -46.35 -61.54 -0.41
N PHE A 13 -46.96 -60.88 -1.36
CA PHE A 13 -46.43 -59.62 -1.92
C PHE A 13 -46.49 -58.50 -0.85
N PHE A 14 -45.35 -58.19 -0.19
CA PHE A 14 -45.22 -56.97 0.54
C PHE A 14 -45.13 -55.85 -0.50
N ALA A 15 -46.19 -55.15 -0.77
CA ALA A 15 -46.20 -53.87 -1.44
C ALA A 15 -45.57 -52.88 -0.47
N CYS A 16 -44.26 -52.47 -0.69
CA CYS A 16 -43.71 -51.24 -0.14
C CYS A 16 -44.52 -50.07 -0.72
N VAL A 17 -45.47 -49.59 0.05
CA VAL A 17 -46.09 -48.28 -0.20
C VAL A 17 -45.02 -47.28 0.17
N ASP A 18 -44.30 -46.77 -0.83
CA ASP A 18 -43.41 -45.64 -0.69
C ASP A 18 -44.23 -44.45 -0.19
N LYS A 19 -44.04 -44.10 1.07
CA LYS A 19 -44.81 -43.04 1.73
C LYS A 19 -44.28 -41.73 1.25
N GLN A 20 -44.83 -41.23 0.15
CA GLN A 20 -44.44 -39.94 -0.44
C GLN A 20 -44.51 -38.86 0.64
N GLU A 21 -43.39 -38.22 0.90
CA GLU A 21 -43.27 -37.16 1.90
C GLU A 21 -44.11 -35.97 1.50
N LYS A 22 -44.96 -35.50 2.43
CA LYS A 22 -45.93 -34.43 2.21
C LYS A 22 -45.73 -33.34 3.22
N ILE A 23 -45.81 -32.12 2.78
CA ILE A 23 -45.71 -30.94 3.63
C ILE A 23 -46.77 -29.89 3.27
N PHE A 24 -46.98 -28.97 4.19
CA PHE A 24 -47.72 -27.72 3.93
C PHE A 24 -46.75 -26.53 4.00
N PRO A 25 -46.93 -25.52 3.12
CA PRO A 25 -46.21 -24.29 3.24
C PRO A 25 -46.42 -23.65 4.61
N ALA A 26 -45.33 -23.19 5.25
CA ALA A 26 -45.42 -22.59 6.57
C ALA A 26 -44.94 -21.13 6.52
N LYS A 27 -45.57 -20.26 7.31
CA LYS A 27 -45.09 -18.91 7.53
C LYS A 27 -43.94 -18.90 8.52
N VAL A 28 -42.75 -18.56 8.05
CA VAL A 28 -41.55 -18.54 8.87
C VAL A 28 -40.75 -17.25 8.60
N HIS A 29 -39.87 -16.93 9.52
CA HIS A 29 -38.84 -15.94 9.30
C HIS A 29 -37.84 -16.48 8.28
N LEU A 30 -37.54 -15.70 7.23
CA LEU A 30 -36.58 -16.08 6.19
C LEU A 30 -35.51 -14.99 6.03
N THR A 31 -34.28 -15.43 6.14
CA THR A 31 -33.10 -14.59 5.92
C THR A 31 -32.34 -15.07 4.69
N GLU A 32 -32.05 -14.18 3.78
CA GLU A 32 -31.09 -14.38 2.69
C GLU A 32 -29.76 -13.83 3.12
N SER A 33 -28.70 -14.61 3.05
CA SER A 33 -27.34 -14.20 3.39
C SER A 33 -26.34 -14.58 2.31
N VAL A 34 -25.26 -13.83 2.25
CA VAL A 34 -24.09 -14.12 1.44
C VAL A 34 -23.02 -14.70 2.36
N TYR A 35 -22.46 -15.82 1.96
CA TYR A 35 -21.34 -16.46 2.64
C TYR A 35 -20.03 -15.74 2.31
N ALA A 36 -19.15 -15.59 3.30
CA ALA A 36 -17.80 -15.07 3.15
C ALA A 36 -16.82 -15.87 4.02
N SER A 37 -15.64 -16.14 3.50
CA SER A 37 -14.52 -16.59 4.33
C SER A 37 -13.98 -15.40 5.12
N VAL A 38 -13.69 -15.61 6.39
CA VAL A 38 -13.30 -14.59 7.35
C VAL A 38 -11.85 -14.73 7.78
N THR A 39 -11.14 -13.60 7.86
CA THR A 39 -9.86 -13.52 8.56
C THR A 39 -9.81 -12.23 9.39
N VAL A 40 -9.48 -12.36 10.67
CA VAL A 40 -9.32 -11.22 11.57
C VAL A 40 -7.93 -10.64 11.42
N GLN A 41 -7.84 -9.32 11.22
CA GLN A 41 -6.57 -8.59 11.13
C GLN A 41 -6.60 -7.35 12.02
N PRO A 42 -5.46 -6.93 12.59
CA PRO A 42 -5.38 -5.61 13.23
C PRO A 42 -5.64 -4.50 12.20
N ASP A 43 -6.37 -3.47 12.58
CA ASP A 43 -6.48 -2.29 11.75
C ASP A 43 -5.09 -1.66 11.52
N SER A 44 -4.89 -1.06 10.35
CA SER A 44 -3.63 -0.38 9.98
C SER A 44 -2.38 -1.28 10.06
N LEU A 45 -2.56 -2.60 9.87
CA LEU A 45 -1.43 -3.54 9.81
C LEU A 45 -0.50 -3.21 8.66
N TYR A 46 0.79 -3.01 8.95
CA TYR A 46 1.82 -2.79 7.93
C TYR A 46 3.10 -3.56 8.23
N GLN A 47 3.86 -3.80 7.18
CA GLN A 47 5.22 -4.36 7.28
C GLN A 47 6.24 -3.22 7.29
N ALA A 48 7.13 -3.22 8.27
CA ALA A 48 8.22 -2.29 8.38
C ALA A 48 9.44 -2.82 7.64
N TYR A 49 10.03 -2.00 6.77
CA TYR A 49 11.20 -2.33 5.96
C TYR A 49 12.41 -1.51 6.40
N ALA A 50 13.61 -2.03 6.12
CA ALA A 50 14.84 -1.27 6.30
C ALA A 50 14.93 -0.14 5.27
N PRO A 51 15.23 1.09 5.67
CA PRO A 51 15.50 2.17 4.73
C PRO A 51 16.88 2.01 4.06
N VAL A 52 17.78 1.26 4.67
CA VAL A 52 19.14 0.97 4.17
C VAL A 52 19.49 -0.50 4.38
N ALA A 53 20.31 -1.07 3.50
CA ALA A 53 20.88 -2.40 3.70
C ALA A 53 21.99 -2.37 4.76
N GLY A 54 22.14 -3.46 5.51
CA GLY A 54 23.18 -3.58 6.53
C GLY A 54 23.09 -4.89 7.30
N ILE A 55 23.66 -4.90 8.50
CA ILE A 55 23.54 -6.01 9.45
C ILE A 55 22.61 -5.55 10.58
N LEU A 56 21.63 -6.36 10.93
CA LEU A 56 20.78 -6.13 12.08
C LEU A 56 21.63 -6.25 13.36
N ASP A 57 21.83 -5.13 14.05
CA ASP A 57 22.60 -5.10 15.30
C ASP A 57 21.77 -5.69 16.45
N ARG A 58 20.57 -5.17 16.64
CA ARG A 58 19.65 -5.62 17.69
C ARG A 58 18.21 -5.23 17.40
N ASN A 59 17.30 -6.05 17.90
CA ASN A 59 15.92 -5.68 18.10
C ASN A 59 15.80 -4.90 19.42
N LEU A 60 15.22 -3.71 19.38
CA LEU A 60 15.04 -2.84 20.55
C LEU A 60 13.74 -3.15 21.30
N LEU A 61 12.88 -3.95 20.68
CA LEU A 61 11.56 -4.38 21.15
C LEU A 61 11.39 -5.87 20.90
N GLU A 62 10.42 -6.45 21.58
CA GLU A 62 10.01 -7.85 21.41
C GLU A 62 8.62 -7.91 20.75
N GLU A 63 8.28 -9.10 20.24
CA GLU A 63 6.93 -9.36 19.75
C GLU A 63 5.93 -9.24 20.90
N GLY A 64 4.86 -8.50 20.66
CA GLY A 64 3.88 -8.19 21.70
C GLY A 64 4.02 -6.82 22.33
N ASP A 65 5.14 -6.12 22.17
CA ASP A 65 5.36 -4.80 22.74
C ASP A 65 4.46 -3.73 22.11
N LEU A 66 4.02 -2.81 22.96
CA LEU A 66 3.26 -1.62 22.54
C LEU A 66 4.22 -0.54 22.07
N VAL A 67 3.90 0.06 20.93
CA VAL A 67 4.71 1.12 20.31
C VAL A 67 3.91 2.37 20.07
N ARG A 68 4.59 3.51 20.12
CA ARG A 68 4.10 4.78 19.63
C ARG A 68 4.76 5.14 18.31
N ARG A 69 4.11 5.97 17.53
CA ARG A 69 4.72 6.53 16.33
C ARG A 69 6.07 7.16 16.65
N GLY A 70 7.11 6.74 15.94
CA GLY A 70 8.50 7.18 16.14
C GLY A 70 9.28 6.33 17.15
N THR A 71 8.68 5.37 17.85
CA THR A 71 9.40 4.45 18.74
C THR A 71 10.41 3.63 17.94
N PRO A 72 11.71 3.65 18.29
CA PRO A 72 12.73 2.80 17.67
C PRO A 72 12.43 1.31 17.92
N MET A 73 12.45 0.51 16.87
CA MET A 73 12.16 -0.93 16.93
C MET A 73 13.36 -1.79 16.63
N ILE A 74 14.11 -1.43 15.59
CA ILE A 74 15.23 -2.24 15.08
C ILE A 74 16.40 -1.34 14.79
N GLN A 75 17.59 -1.73 15.24
CA GLN A 75 18.85 -1.05 14.96
C GLN A 75 19.63 -1.81 13.90
N ILE A 76 20.05 -1.11 12.84
CA ILE A 76 20.87 -1.64 11.75
C ILE A 76 22.25 -0.99 11.83
N VAL A 77 23.29 -1.72 11.50
CA VAL A 77 24.67 -1.20 11.38
C VAL A 77 25.12 -1.35 9.93
N ASN A 78 25.59 -0.23 9.40
CA ASN A 78 26.30 -0.19 8.13
C ASN A 78 27.31 0.96 8.19
N SER A 79 28.59 0.65 8.04
CA SER A 79 29.69 1.66 8.06
C SER A 79 29.79 2.43 6.74
N THR A 80 29.28 1.89 5.64
CA THR A 80 29.42 2.48 4.30
C THR A 80 28.84 3.90 4.19
N PRO A 81 27.61 4.22 4.62
CA PRO A 81 27.08 5.56 4.58
C PRO A 81 27.88 6.57 5.41
N LYS A 82 28.44 6.14 6.55
CA LYS A 82 29.29 7.00 7.36
C LYS A 82 30.57 7.39 6.60
N LEU A 83 31.24 6.43 5.98
CA LEU A 83 32.42 6.68 5.15
C LEU A 83 32.09 7.54 3.94
N GLN A 84 30.94 7.35 3.32
CA GLN A 84 30.47 8.20 2.22
C GLN A 84 30.24 9.64 2.69
N SER A 85 29.64 9.87 3.85
CA SER A 85 29.44 11.18 4.44
C SER A 85 30.78 11.86 4.79
N ASP A 86 31.74 11.13 5.35
CA ASP A 86 33.08 11.67 5.62
C ASP A 86 33.82 12.06 4.33
N ASN A 87 33.74 11.25 3.28
CA ASN A 87 34.32 11.58 1.97
C ASN A 87 33.62 12.79 1.34
N ALA A 88 32.30 12.90 1.41
CA ALA A 88 31.55 14.04 0.91
C ALA A 88 31.90 15.34 1.69
N ARG A 89 32.12 15.24 3.00
CA ARG A 89 32.58 16.36 3.83
C ARG A 89 33.97 16.86 3.40
N LEU A 90 34.92 15.95 3.15
CA LEU A 90 36.24 16.30 2.65
C LEU A 90 36.18 16.96 1.26
N ALA A 91 35.31 16.45 0.37
CA ALA A 91 35.10 17.06 -0.94
C ALA A 91 34.51 18.47 -0.84
N LEU A 92 33.58 18.71 0.09
CA LEU A 92 33.03 20.04 0.38
C LEU A 92 34.13 20.99 0.90
N GLN A 93 34.92 20.51 1.84
CA GLN A 93 36.06 21.31 2.38
C GLN A 93 37.01 21.73 1.25
N LEU A 94 37.41 20.79 0.40
CA LEU A 94 38.28 21.08 -0.75
C LEU A 94 37.64 22.09 -1.70
N ALA A 95 36.38 21.99 -2.02
CA ALA A 95 35.67 22.93 -2.87
C ALA A 95 35.63 24.34 -2.24
N GLN A 96 35.42 24.42 -0.93
CA GLN A 96 35.45 25.69 -0.18
C GLN A 96 36.85 26.33 -0.15
N GLU A 97 37.90 25.55 0.05
CA GLU A 97 39.30 26.00 0.01
C GLU A 97 39.67 26.52 -1.38
N ASN A 98 39.24 25.87 -2.46
CA ASN A 98 39.45 26.32 -3.83
C ASN A 98 38.69 27.61 -4.14
N PHE A 99 37.54 27.86 -3.54
CA PHE A 99 36.72 29.05 -3.76
C PHE A 99 37.22 30.26 -2.96
N SER A 100 37.59 30.08 -1.68
CA SER A 100 37.85 31.17 -0.75
C SER A 100 39.10 31.00 0.12
N GLY A 101 39.89 29.95 -0.10
CA GLY A 101 41.10 29.69 0.67
C GLY A 101 42.27 30.61 0.30
N PRO A 102 43.38 30.61 1.07
CA PRO A 102 44.57 31.46 0.85
C PRO A 102 45.27 31.25 -0.50
N SER A 103 45.13 30.03 -1.07
CA SER A 103 45.66 29.63 -2.37
C SER A 103 44.60 29.64 -3.47
N ALA A 104 43.49 30.35 -3.27
CA ALA A 104 42.36 30.34 -4.19
C ALA A 104 42.75 30.87 -5.58
N VAL A 105 42.30 30.21 -6.62
CA VAL A 105 42.49 30.58 -8.03
C VAL A 105 41.98 32.00 -8.28
N LEU A 106 40.94 32.43 -7.56
CA LEU A 106 40.35 33.75 -7.67
C LEU A 106 41.33 34.88 -7.24
N SER A 107 42.13 34.65 -6.20
CA SER A 107 43.10 35.67 -5.75
C SER A 107 44.20 35.93 -6.80
N SER A 108 44.65 34.89 -7.48
CA SER A 108 45.61 35.04 -8.60
C SER A 108 45.00 35.81 -9.78
N LEU A 109 43.71 35.57 -10.10
CA LEU A 109 43.01 36.33 -11.13
C LEU A 109 42.77 37.79 -10.70
N GLU A 110 42.51 38.07 -9.43
CA GLU A 110 42.37 39.43 -8.89
C GLU A 110 43.70 40.23 -9.00
N GLU A 111 44.84 39.57 -8.70
CA GLU A 111 46.15 40.18 -8.91
C GLU A 111 46.44 40.46 -10.38
N GLY A 112 46.05 39.52 -11.28
CA GLY A 112 46.14 39.73 -12.72
C GLY A 112 45.29 40.90 -13.20
N ILE A 113 44.07 41.05 -12.73
CA ILE A 113 43.16 42.18 -13.02
C ILE A 113 43.79 43.50 -12.52
N ARG A 114 44.36 43.48 -11.30
CA ARG A 114 45.05 44.68 -10.75
C ARG A 114 46.18 45.09 -11.64
N SER A 115 47.04 44.18 -12.09
CA SER A 115 48.16 44.44 -12.98
C SER A 115 47.70 44.98 -14.35
N ALA A 116 46.73 44.35 -14.97
CA ALA A 116 46.12 44.76 -16.24
C ALA A 116 45.48 46.18 -16.13
N THR A 117 44.83 46.47 -14.98
CA THR A 117 44.25 47.79 -14.72
C THR A 117 45.31 48.88 -14.71
N LEU A 118 46.49 48.65 -14.10
CA LEU A 118 47.57 49.56 -14.10
C LEU A 118 48.13 49.78 -15.50
N SER A 119 48.31 48.71 -16.30
CA SER A 119 48.74 48.80 -17.70
C SER A 119 47.76 49.62 -18.54
N TYR A 120 46.46 49.26 -18.48
CA TYR A 120 45.42 50.00 -19.20
C TYR A 120 45.36 51.47 -18.82
N LYS A 121 45.47 51.80 -17.53
CA LYS A 121 45.57 53.25 -17.09
C LYS A 121 46.73 53.95 -17.68
N ASN A 122 47.92 53.35 -17.71
CA ASN A 122 49.12 53.94 -18.30
C ASN A 122 48.96 54.17 -19.82
N ASP A 123 48.51 53.15 -20.55
CA ASP A 123 48.35 53.23 -22.01
C ASP A 123 47.23 54.20 -22.40
N SER A 124 46.13 54.22 -21.63
CA SER A 124 45.05 55.20 -21.76
C SER A 124 45.61 56.67 -21.63
N MET A 125 46.40 56.96 -20.59
CA MET A 125 47.02 58.31 -20.41
C MET A 125 47.94 58.69 -21.58
N ASN A 126 48.75 57.73 -22.04
CA ASN A 126 49.64 57.90 -23.15
C ASN A 126 48.91 58.16 -24.48
N TYR A 127 47.85 57.35 -24.74
CA TYR A 127 47.03 57.55 -25.93
C TYR A 127 46.31 58.91 -25.94
N PHE A 128 45.64 59.31 -24.85
CA PHE A 128 44.94 60.59 -24.80
C PHE A 128 45.87 61.78 -24.83
N ARG A 129 47.12 61.65 -24.33
CA ARG A 129 48.15 62.65 -24.48
C ARG A 129 48.54 62.76 -25.94
N GLN A 130 48.86 61.66 -26.62
CA GLN A 130 49.26 61.62 -28.02
C GLN A 130 48.10 62.08 -28.94
N LYS A 131 46.88 61.78 -28.63
CA LYS A 131 45.70 62.23 -29.38
C LYS A 131 45.54 63.70 -29.35
N ARG A 132 45.72 64.38 -28.20
CA ARG A 132 45.68 65.85 -28.10
C ARG A 132 46.79 66.55 -28.93
N LEU A 133 47.97 65.94 -29.01
CA LEU A 133 49.07 66.49 -29.88
C LEU A 133 48.73 66.29 -31.37
N TRP A 134 48.18 65.10 -31.71
CA TRP A 134 47.80 64.81 -33.08
C TRP A 134 46.63 65.71 -33.57
N ASP A 135 45.66 65.97 -32.74
CA ASP A 135 44.57 66.93 -33.04
C ASP A 135 45.06 68.38 -33.29
N GLN A 136 46.26 68.70 -32.82
CA GLN A 136 46.96 69.96 -33.07
C GLN A 136 47.95 69.87 -34.24
N ASN A 137 47.95 68.79 -35.01
CA ASN A 137 48.90 68.49 -36.08
C ASN A 137 50.34 68.36 -35.59
N ILE A 138 50.60 67.98 -34.34
CA ILE A 138 51.93 67.79 -33.77
C ILE A 138 52.20 66.26 -33.63
N GLY A 139 53.31 65.77 -34.20
CA GLY A 139 53.78 64.39 -34.06
C GLY A 139 53.64 63.57 -35.32
N SER A 140 53.97 62.23 -35.21
CA SER A 140 53.93 61.27 -36.30
C SER A 140 52.69 60.44 -36.25
N GLN A 141 52.08 60.13 -37.41
CA GLN A 141 50.92 59.19 -37.53
C GLN A 141 51.26 57.85 -36.93
N VAL A 142 52.43 57.29 -37.17
CA VAL A 142 52.88 56.02 -36.62
C VAL A 142 52.87 56.01 -35.08
N GLN A 143 53.35 57.17 -34.47
CA GLN A 143 53.30 57.26 -32.99
C GLN A 143 51.86 57.28 -32.45
N PHE A 144 50.96 57.99 -33.13
CA PHE A 144 49.54 58.04 -32.73
C PHE A 144 48.91 56.65 -32.84
N GLU A 145 49.06 55.94 -33.99
CA GLU A 145 48.51 54.60 -34.22
C GLU A 145 49.08 53.58 -33.23
N THR A 146 50.41 53.65 -32.95
CA THR A 146 51.04 52.75 -31.95
C THR A 146 50.41 52.92 -30.54
N ARG A 147 50.20 54.19 -30.12
CA ARG A 147 49.61 54.47 -28.81
C ARG A 147 48.13 54.08 -28.76
N LYS A 148 47.39 54.23 -29.86
CA LYS A 148 46.03 53.79 -30.00
C LYS A 148 45.93 52.24 -29.87
N LEU A 149 46.77 51.52 -30.61
CA LEU A 149 46.82 50.07 -30.56
C LEU A 149 47.18 49.57 -29.16
N ALA A 150 48.16 50.11 -28.48
CA ALA A 150 48.52 49.75 -27.11
C ALA A 150 47.36 49.95 -26.14
N TYR A 151 46.63 51.07 -26.25
CA TYR A 151 45.44 51.33 -25.45
C TYR A 151 44.33 50.31 -25.70
N GLU A 152 44.04 49.96 -26.96
CA GLU A 152 43.01 48.95 -27.31
C GLU A 152 43.38 47.55 -26.83
N ILE A 153 44.64 47.11 -26.99
CA ILE A 153 45.17 45.84 -26.53
C ILE A 153 45.07 45.73 -25.01
N SER A 154 45.53 46.75 -24.26
CA SER A 154 45.47 46.69 -22.80
C SER A 154 44.02 46.72 -22.25
N GLY A 155 43.11 47.44 -22.96
CA GLY A 155 41.72 47.45 -22.65
C GLY A 155 41.07 46.04 -22.81
N ASN A 156 41.29 45.41 -23.96
CA ASN A 156 40.76 44.05 -24.24
C ASN A 156 41.34 43.01 -23.28
N ASN A 157 42.62 43.10 -22.92
CA ASN A 157 43.25 42.19 -21.95
C ASN A 157 42.61 42.32 -20.56
N LEU A 158 42.37 43.59 -20.12
CA LEU A 158 41.68 43.83 -18.84
C LEU A 158 40.26 43.24 -18.83
N GLU A 159 39.51 43.42 -19.91
CA GLU A 159 38.15 42.87 -20.05
C GLU A 159 38.16 41.34 -20.03
N GLN A 160 39.04 40.71 -20.81
CA GLN A 160 39.19 39.24 -20.81
C GLN A 160 39.51 38.67 -19.42
N LEU A 161 40.38 39.34 -18.66
CA LEU A 161 40.68 38.86 -17.29
C LEU A 161 39.50 39.04 -16.34
N LYS A 162 38.71 40.10 -16.48
CA LYS A 162 37.47 40.29 -15.70
C LYS A 162 36.43 39.19 -16.02
N ASP A 163 36.24 38.93 -17.30
CA ASP A 163 35.32 37.88 -17.73
C ASP A 163 35.75 36.48 -17.21
N LYS A 164 37.04 36.20 -17.31
CA LYS A 164 37.63 34.96 -16.76
C LYS A 164 37.41 34.85 -15.26
N TYR A 165 37.56 35.96 -14.51
CA TYR A 165 37.29 35.95 -13.07
C TYR A 165 35.80 35.62 -12.77
N VAL A 166 34.87 36.28 -13.46
CA VAL A 166 33.44 36.05 -13.28
C VAL A 166 33.06 34.59 -13.61
N GLN A 167 33.57 34.09 -14.74
CA GLN A 167 33.34 32.69 -15.13
C GLN A 167 33.89 31.73 -14.08
N THR A 168 35.15 31.86 -13.68
CA THR A 168 35.79 30.97 -12.69
C THR A 168 35.08 31.04 -11.34
N LYS A 169 34.67 32.24 -10.91
CA LYS A 169 33.91 32.44 -9.67
C LYS A 169 32.57 31.66 -9.70
N ASN A 170 31.84 31.72 -10.82
CA ASN A 170 30.58 31.02 -11.00
C ASN A 170 30.79 29.50 -11.02
N GLU A 171 31.83 29.00 -11.68
CA GLU A 171 32.20 27.59 -11.72
C GLU A 171 32.52 27.06 -10.31
N LEU A 172 33.40 27.71 -9.58
CA LEU A 172 33.80 27.32 -8.22
C LEU A 172 32.63 27.42 -7.24
N SER A 173 31.81 28.48 -7.32
CA SER A 173 30.60 28.61 -6.51
C SER A 173 29.60 27.45 -6.78
N THR A 174 29.50 27.02 -8.02
CA THR A 174 28.65 25.88 -8.39
C THR A 174 29.20 24.57 -7.83
N GLN A 175 30.53 24.37 -7.88
CA GLN A 175 31.20 23.21 -7.28
C GLN A 175 30.95 23.12 -5.76
N VAL A 176 31.06 24.26 -5.04
CA VAL A 176 30.76 24.33 -3.60
C VAL A 176 29.29 23.88 -3.34
N ARG A 177 28.34 24.42 -4.12
CA ARG A 177 26.92 24.04 -3.96
C ARG A 177 26.68 22.56 -4.24
N GLN A 178 27.33 22.00 -5.27
CA GLN A 178 27.22 20.56 -5.58
C GLN A 178 27.81 19.72 -4.45
N ALA A 179 28.98 20.05 -3.96
CA ALA A 179 29.64 19.34 -2.86
C ALA A 179 28.79 19.43 -1.56
N LEU A 180 28.20 20.58 -1.27
CA LEU A 180 27.30 20.77 -0.13
C LEU A 180 26.05 19.87 -0.24
N ASN A 181 25.42 19.83 -1.42
CA ASN A 181 24.27 18.99 -1.64
C ASN A 181 24.62 17.50 -1.49
N ASN A 182 25.77 17.07 -2.01
CA ASN A 182 26.26 15.71 -1.86
C ASN A 182 26.52 15.35 -0.38
N TYR A 183 27.14 16.26 0.37
CA TYR A 183 27.36 16.09 1.80
C TYR A 183 26.03 15.95 2.57
N ASN A 184 25.08 16.86 2.33
CA ASN A 184 23.77 16.82 2.97
C ASN A 184 23.02 15.52 2.66
N THR A 185 23.06 15.06 1.41
CA THR A 185 22.43 13.78 1.01
C THR A 185 23.10 12.60 1.72
N SER A 186 24.43 12.58 1.77
CA SER A 186 25.17 11.52 2.46
C SER A 186 24.92 11.55 3.98
N GLU A 187 24.80 12.72 4.58
CA GLU A 187 24.48 12.88 6.00
C GLU A 187 23.07 12.35 6.33
N LEU A 188 22.07 12.62 5.47
CA LEU A 188 20.74 12.08 5.63
C LEU A 188 20.77 10.55 5.64
N SER A 189 21.55 9.94 4.76
CA SER A 189 21.68 8.48 4.69
C SER A 189 22.29 7.86 5.96
N THR A 190 23.02 8.63 6.79
CA THR A 190 23.56 8.13 8.07
C THR A 190 22.54 8.09 9.20
N LYS A 191 21.36 8.72 9.05
CA LYS A 191 20.31 8.77 10.08
C LYS A 191 19.32 7.59 10.00
N ASP A 192 19.31 6.86 8.89
CA ASP A 192 18.31 5.84 8.58
C ASP A 192 18.68 4.42 9.06
N PHE A 193 19.55 4.32 10.08
CA PHE A 193 19.94 3.01 10.65
C PHE A 193 18.97 2.47 11.70
N THR A 194 17.94 3.22 12.03
CA THR A 194 16.94 2.83 13.00
C THR A 194 15.57 2.74 12.34
N VAL A 195 15.01 1.54 12.33
CA VAL A 195 13.62 1.34 11.89
C VAL A 195 12.71 1.69 13.05
N SER A 196 11.84 2.70 12.84
CA SER A 196 10.91 3.18 13.85
C SER A 196 9.46 2.97 13.43
N SER A 197 8.56 2.75 14.41
CA SER A 197 7.15 2.59 14.15
C SER A 197 6.54 3.83 13.48
N LYS A 198 5.66 3.61 12.50
CA LYS A 198 4.91 4.67 11.79
C LYS A 198 3.55 4.97 12.44
N ILE A 199 3.08 4.10 13.33
CA ILE A 199 1.77 4.21 14.01
C ILE A 199 1.92 3.98 15.52
N ASN A 200 0.86 4.29 16.26
CA ASN A 200 0.66 3.79 17.62
C ASN A 200 0.03 2.39 17.49
N GLY A 201 0.59 1.38 18.14
CA GLY A 201 0.09 0.03 18.00
C GLY A 201 0.92 -1.01 18.76
N LYS A 202 0.99 -2.21 18.19
CA LYS A 202 1.67 -3.38 18.75
C LYS A 202 2.55 -4.02 17.70
N VAL A 203 3.71 -4.53 18.10
CA VAL A 203 4.60 -5.36 17.27
C VAL A 203 4.02 -6.78 17.23
N TYR A 204 3.61 -7.24 16.06
CA TYR A 204 3.03 -8.58 15.88
C TYR A 204 4.05 -9.63 15.46
N ALA A 205 5.08 -9.22 14.71
CA ALA A 205 6.16 -10.12 14.31
C ALA A 205 7.46 -9.36 14.10
N LEU A 206 8.59 -10.06 14.38
CA LEU A 206 9.96 -9.69 14.05
C LEU A 206 10.55 -10.79 13.16
N TYR A 207 10.76 -10.48 11.89
CA TYR A 207 11.13 -11.48 10.88
C TYR A 207 12.63 -11.78 10.83
N LYS A 208 13.46 -10.93 11.46
CA LYS A 208 14.92 -11.02 11.43
C LYS A 208 15.51 -10.98 12.83
N LYS A 209 16.66 -11.65 12.98
CA LYS A 209 17.41 -11.76 14.25
C LYS A 209 18.70 -10.95 14.18
N PRO A 210 19.24 -10.51 15.34
CA PRO A 210 20.54 -9.87 15.41
C PRO A 210 21.64 -10.71 14.74
N GLY A 211 22.49 -10.05 13.95
CA GLY A 211 23.53 -10.65 13.15
C GLY A 211 23.14 -11.01 11.72
N GLU A 212 21.85 -10.98 11.36
CA GLU A 212 21.43 -11.24 9.99
C GLU A 212 21.63 -10.02 9.08
N ILE A 213 21.92 -10.29 7.81
CA ILE A 213 21.95 -9.26 6.76
C ILE A 213 20.51 -8.88 6.41
N VAL A 214 20.25 -7.59 6.34
CA VAL A 214 18.95 -7.03 6.00
C VAL A 214 19.05 -6.18 4.74
N GLY A 215 18.06 -6.34 3.86
CA GLY A 215 17.88 -5.54 2.64
C GLY A 215 16.69 -4.61 2.74
N THR A 216 16.56 -3.71 1.76
CA THR A 216 15.44 -2.75 1.70
C THR A 216 14.14 -3.35 1.18
N MET A 217 14.18 -4.56 0.64
CA MET A 217 13.03 -5.23 0.03
C MET A 217 12.41 -6.34 0.90
N GLU A 218 13.02 -6.62 2.05
CA GLU A 218 12.55 -7.64 2.98
C GLU A 218 11.89 -7.00 4.21
N PRO A 219 10.73 -7.47 4.65
CA PRO A 219 10.09 -6.97 5.86
C PRO A 219 10.91 -7.38 7.09
N LEU A 220 11.07 -6.44 8.02
CA LEU A 220 11.77 -6.66 9.28
C LEU A 220 10.81 -6.90 10.45
N ALA A 221 9.68 -6.22 10.44
CA ALA A 221 8.65 -6.32 11.47
C ALA A 221 7.26 -6.13 10.89
N SER A 222 6.25 -6.63 11.60
CA SER A 222 4.84 -6.35 11.35
C SER A 222 4.26 -5.59 12.52
N VAL A 223 3.62 -4.45 12.26
CA VAL A 223 3.04 -3.56 13.27
C VAL A 223 1.63 -3.18 12.87
N GLY A 224 0.68 -3.22 13.81
CA GLY A 224 -0.72 -2.88 13.58
C GLY A 224 -1.35 -2.27 14.83
N SER A 225 -2.65 -1.91 14.77
CA SER A 225 -3.39 -1.46 15.94
C SER A 225 -3.32 -2.48 17.08
N ALA A 226 -3.22 -2.02 18.31
CA ALA A 226 -3.22 -2.89 19.49
C ALA A 226 -4.64 -3.27 19.95
N THR A 227 -5.64 -2.46 19.59
CA THR A 227 -7.02 -2.54 20.10
C THR A 227 -8.05 -2.74 19.00
N ASP A 228 -7.80 -2.15 17.83
CA ASP A 228 -8.77 -2.12 16.76
C ASP A 228 -8.46 -3.23 15.75
N PHE A 229 -9.45 -4.08 15.53
CA PHE A 229 -9.38 -5.19 14.58
C PHE A 229 -10.46 -5.02 13.52
N ILE A 230 -10.12 -5.41 12.32
CA ILE A 230 -11.04 -5.54 11.18
C ILE A 230 -11.24 -7.01 10.85
N ILE A 231 -12.39 -7.31 10.32
CA ILE A 231 -12.75 -8.61 9.77
C ILE A 231 -12.61 -8.48 8.26
N GLU A 232 -11.66 -9.17 7.70
CA GLU A 232 -11.50 -9.29 6.25
C GLU A 232 -12.45 -10.39 5.76
N LEU A 233 -13.31 -10.05 4.81
CA LEU A 233 -14.32 -10.90 4.21
C LEU A 233 -13.95 -11.15 2.76
N LEU A 234 -13.80 -12.42 2.37
CA LEU A 234 -13.61 -12.83 0.98
C LEU A 234 -14.94 -13.35 0.43
N ILE A 235 -15.46 -12.70 -0.59
CA ILE A 235 -16.80 -12.86 -1.13
C ILE A 235 -16.73 -13.28 -2.58
N ASP A 236 -17.53 -14.26 -2.98
CA ASP A 236 -17.60 -14.72 -4.35
C ASP A 236 -18.08 -13.61 -5.32
N GLU A 237 -17.63 -13.69 -6.57
CA GLU A 237 -18.00 -12.72 -7.63
C GLU A 237 -19.52 -12.67 -7.87
N VAL A 238 -20.22 -13.79 -7.74
CA VAL A 238 -21.68 -13.85 -7.96
C VAL A 238 -22.47 -13.06 -6.92
N ASP A 239 -21.91 -12.92 -5.72
CA ASP A 239 -22.61 -12.36 -4.57
C ASP A 239 -22.22 -10.91 -4.23
N ILE A 240 -21.06 -10.43 -4.72
CA ILE A 240 -20.58 -9.08 -4.41
C ILE A 240 -21.57 -7.97 -4.81
N VAL A 241 -22.33 -8.18 -5.89
CA VAL A 241 -23.33 -7.21 -6.39
C VAL A 241 -24.50 -6.99 -5.43
N LYS A 242 -24.70 -7.91 -4.48
CA LYS A 242 -25.76 -7.84 -3.47
C LYS A 242 -25.30 -7.10 -2.21
N LEU A 243 -23.98 -6.87 -2.05
CA LEU A 243 -23.43 -6.25 -0.85
C LEU A 243 -23.64 -4.75 -0.83
N GLN A 244 -23.91 -4.24 0.37
CA GLN A 244 -24.01 -2.82 0.65
C GLN A 244 -23.30 -2.49 1.96
N LEU A 245 -22.77 -1.26 2.04
CA LEU A 245 -22.19 -0.76 3.29
C LEU A 245 -23.25 -0.71 4.39
N GLY A 246 -22.85 -1.12 5.57
CA GLY A 246 -23.72 -1.08 6.74
C GLY A 246 -24.58 -2.33 6.97
N GLN A 247 -24.54 -3.31 6.08
CA GLN A 247 -25.22 -4.59 6.28
C GLN A 247 -24.68 -5.31 7.52
N LYS A 248 -25.58 -6.01 8.22
CA LYS A 248 -25.24 -6.88 9.35
C LYS A 248 -24.55 -8.13 8.84
N ALA A 249 -23.48 -8.53 9.52
CA ALA A 249 -22.78 -9.78 9.29
C ALA A 249 -22.73 -10.59 10.59
N LEU A 250 -23.03 -11.87 10.50
CA LEU A 250 -22.89 -12.84 11.57
C LEU A 250 -21.57 -13.58 11.35
N ILE A 251 -20.67 -13.47 12.30
CA ILE A 251 -19.30 -14.00 12.21
C ILE A 251 -19.13 -15.13 13.20
N THR A 252 -18.67 -16.26 12.73
CA THR A 252 -18.18 -17.36 13.57
C THR A 252 -16.69 -17.49 13.39
N LEU A 253 -15.95 -17.60 14.48
CA LEU A 253 -14.50 -17.78 14.46
C LEU A 253 -14.16 -19.18 14.96
N ASP A 254 -13.34 -19.90 14.22
CA ASP A 254 -12.97 -21.30 14.55
C ASP A 254 -12.43 -21.46 15.98
N ALA A 255 -11.69 -20.45 16.44
CA ALA A 255 -11.12 -20.44 17.80
C ALA A 255 -12.18 -20.26 18.91
N TYR A 256 -13.39 -19.84 18.58
CA TYR A 256 -14.49 -19.57 19.53
C TYR A 256 -15.66 -20.55 19.43
N GLY A 257 -15.49 -21.64 18.67
CA GLY A 257 -16.51 -22.66 18.47
C GLY A 257 -17.81 -22.10 17.90
N ASP A 258 -18.95 -22.49 18.47
CA ASP A 258 -20.26 -22.07 17.97
C ASP A 258 -20.69 -20.64 18.33
N SER A 259 -19.81 -19.84 18.90
CA SER A 259 -20.13 -18.46 19.26
C SER A 259 -20.28 -17.57 18.02
N VAL A 260 -21.42 -16.90 17.89
CA VAL A 260 -21.74 -15.99 16.80
C VAL A 260 -21.52 -14.55 17.27
N PHE A 261 -20.75 -13.79 16.50
CA PHE A 261 -20.47 -12.39 16.77
C PHE A 261 -21.14 -11.49 15.74
N ASP A 262 -21.83 -10.46 16.21
CA ASP A 262 -22.44 -9.45 15.36
C ASP A 262 -21.36 -8.48 14.86
N ALA A 263 -21.34 -8.26 13.55
CA ALA A 263 -20.48 -7.32 12.87
C ALA A 263 -21.26 -6.50 11.83
N LYS A 264 -20.63 -5.48 11.31
CA LYS A 264 -21.20 -4.59 10.30
C LYS A 264 -20.20 -4.37 9.17
N VAL A 265 -20.64 -4.52 7.92
CA VAL A 265 -19.84 -4.23 6.73
C VAL A 265 -19.48 -2.76 6.72
N SER A 266 -18.18 -2.47 6.79
CA SER A 266 -17.63 -1.11 6.87
C SER A 266 -17.03 -0.62 5.56
N LYS A 267 -16.54 -1.56 4.73
CA LYS A 267 -15.87 -1.20 3.47
C LYS A 267 -15.99 -2.34 2.45
N ILE A 268 -16.12 -1.98 1.17
CA ILE A 268 -16.13 -2.92 0.04
C ILE A 268 -15.04 -2.46 -0.94
N TYR A 269 -14.12 -3.35 -1.28
CA TYR A 269 -13.06 -3.05 -2.23
C TYR A 269 -13.52 -3.28 -3.66
N PRO A 270 -13.25 -2.34 -4.58
CA PRO A 270 -13.78 -2.41 -5.94
C PRO A 270 -13.02 -3.36 -6.86
N LYS A 271 -11.85 -3.87 -6.39
CA LYS A 271 -10.98 -4.72 -7.21
C LYS A 271 -11.10 -6.17 -6.78
N LYS A 272 -11.33 -7.06 -7.75
CA LYS A 272 -11.30 -8.51 -7.58
C LYS A 272 -9.86 -9.01 -7.44
N ASP A 273 -9.63 -9.96 -6.56
CA ASP A 273 -8.39 -10.74 -6.53
C ASP A 273 -8.47 -11.82 -7.62
N GLU A 274 -7.56 -11.77 -8.59
CA GLU A 274 -7.55 -12.67 -9.74
C GLU A 274 -7.16 -14.12 -9.37
N ARG A 275 -6.43 -14.30 -8.29
CA ARG A 275 -5.96 -15.62 -7.85
C ARG A 275 -7.04 -16.39 -7.11
N SER A 276 -7.72 -15.73 -6.17
CA SER A 276 -8.80 -16.33 -5.38
C SER A 276 -10.16 -16.23 -6.06
N GLN A 277 -10.32 -15.41 -7.09
CA GLN A 277 -11.57 -15.08 -7.78
C GLN A 277 -12.63 -14.45 -6.85
N THR A 278 -12.18 -13.81 -5.75
CA THR A 278 -13.04 -13.19 -4.74
C THR A 278 -12.88 -11.68 -4.71
N PHE A 279 -13.89 -11.02 -4.17
CA PHE A 279 -13.82 -9.62 -3.75
C PHE A 279 -13.59 -9.52 -2.26
N LYS A 280 -12.79 -8.55 -1.86
CA LYS A 280 -12.52 -8.24 -0.47
C LYS A 280 -13.53 -7.21 0.05
N ALA A 281 -14.09 -7.47 1.23
CA ALA A 281 -14.78 -6.47 2.04
C ALA A 281 -14.22 -6.48 3.46
N GLU A 282 -14.52 -5.43 4.21
CA GLU A 282 -14.17 -5.33 5.63
C GLU A 282 -15.43 -5.15 6.45
N ALA A 283 -15.44 -5.79 7.62
CA ALA A 283 -16.45 -5.56 8.63
C ALA A 283 -15.79 -5.24 9.99
N ILE A 284 -16.58 -4.65 10.87
CA ILE A 284 -16.15 -4.28 12.23
C ILE A 284 -17.11 -4.97 13.20
N PHE A 285 -16.58 -5.60 14.25
CA PHE A 285 -17.38 -6.17 15.32
C PHE A 285 -18.17 -5.08 16.05
N ASN A 286 -19.45 -5.31 16.28
CA ASN A 286 -20.23 -4.45 17.17
C ASN A 286 -19.79 -4.63 18.64
N THR A 287 -19.53 -5.88 19.02
CA THR A 287 -18.93 -6.24 20.31
C THR A 287 -17.86 -7.29 20.03
N PRO A 288 -16.57 -6.91 20.08
CA PRO A 288 -15.50 -7.85 19.78
C PRO A 288 -15.34 -8.92 20.85
N PRO A 289 -14.84 -10.12 20.49
CA PRO A 289 -14.39 -11.12 21.45
C PRO A 289 -13.34 -10.59 22.42
N THR A 290 -13.21 -11.25 23.57
CA THR A 290 -12.30 -10.82 24.65
C THR A 290 -10.83 -10.78 24.22
N ALA A 291 -10.41 -11.68 23.34
CA ALA A 291 -9.05 -11.73 22.80
C ALA A 291 -9.10 -11.96 21.29
N LEU A 292 -8.41 -11.09 20.55
CA LEU A 292 -8.26 -11.22 19.10
C LEU A 292 -6.77 -11.31 18.75
N TYR A 293 -6.47 -12.21 17.83
CA TYR A 293 -5.14 -12.38 17.28
C TYR A 293 -5.20 -12.24 15.75
N PRO A 294 -4.16 -11.68 15.12
CA PRO A 294 -4.06 -11.66 13.67
C PRO A 294 -4.12 -13.07 13.09
N GLY A 295 -4.85 -13.24 12.01
CA GLY A 295 -4.95 -14.52 11.31
C GLY A 295 -5.98 -15.49 11.87
N LEU A 296 -6.77 -15.11 12.89
CA LEU A 296 -7.93 -15.92 13.27
C LEU A 296 -8.86 -16.06 12.07
N ALA A 297 -9.16 -17.31 11.73
CA ALA A 297 -10.02 -17.66 10.61
C ALA A 297 -11.44 -17.99 11.09
N GLY A 298 -12.38 -17.99 10.14
CA GLY A 298 -13.77 -18.33 10.41
C GLY A 298 -14.67 -18.10 9.20
N GLU A 299 -15.95 -18.04 9.46
CA GLU A 299 -17.00 -17.86 8.46
C GLU A 299 -17.86 -16.65 8.77
N GLY A 300 -18.38 -16.03 7.73
CA GLY A 300 -19.26 -14.87 7.83
C GLY A 300 -20.52 -15.06 6.97
N ASN A 301 -21.67 -14.73 7.54
CA ASN A 301 -22.93 -14.66 6.83
C ASN A 301 -23.43 -13.22 6.82
N ILE A 302 -23.32 -12.56 5.66
CA ILE A 302 -23.74 -11.16 5.47
C ILE A 302 -25.21 -11.16 5.12
N ILE A 303 -26.03 -10.51 5.94
CA ILE A 303 -27.48 -10.48 5.76
C ILE A 303 -27.83 -9.49 4.65
N ILE A 304 -28.39 -10.02 3.56
CA ILE A 304 -28.79 -9.24 2.38
C ILE A 304 -30.24 -8.76 2.54
N SER A 305 -31.10 -9.67 2.98
CA SER A 305 -32.52 -9.40 3.17
C SER A 305 -33.09 -10.28 4.26
N GLU A 306 -34.02 -9.73 5.01
CA GLU A 306 -34.70 -10.40 6.11
C GLU A 306 -36.18 -10.07 6.02
N LYS A 307 -37.01 -11.09 6.10
CA LYS A 307 -38.48 -10.96 6.12
C LYS A 307 -39.09 -11.77 7.22
N GLU A 308 -39.94 -11.14 7.98
CA GLU A 308 -40.73 -11.83 9.01
C GLU A 308 -42.01 -12.45 8.41
N SER A 309 -42.34 -13.70 8.82
CA SER A 309 -43.63 -14.33 8.51
C SER A 309 -43.98 -14.43 7.01
N VAL A 310 -43.05 -14.93 6.20
CA VAL A 310 -43.30 -15.23 4.76
C VAL A 310 -43.61 -16.72 4.53
N LEU A 311 -44.47 -16.98 3.56
CA LEU A 311 -44.85 -18.32 3.17
C LEU A 311 -43.66 -19.03 2.51
N CYS A 312 -43.16 -20.08 3.13
CA CYS A 312 -41.98 -20.82 2.67
C CYS A 312 -42.25 -22.30 2.49
N ILE A 313 -41.48 -22.89 1.60
CA ILE A 313 -41.34 -24.34 1.44
C ILE A 313 -39.84 -24.72 1.54
N PRO A 314 -39.52 -25.97 1.96
CA PRO A 314 -38.17 -26.49 1.84
C PRO A 314 -37.72 -26.51 0.38
N ARG A 315 -36.46 -26.19 0.13
CA ARG A 315 -35.92 -26.10 -1.23
C ARG A 315 -36.00 -27.40 -2.02
N GLU A 316 -35.92 -28.54 -1.32
CA GLU A 316 -36.02 -29.88 -1.91
C GLU A 316 -37.40 -30.20 -2.52
N PHE A 317 -38.43 -29.41 -2.20
CA PHE A 317 -39.78 -29.54 -2.78
C PHE A 317 -39.99 -28.66 -4.03
N LEU A 318 -39.00 -27.84 -4.38
CA LEU A 318 -39.06 -26.99 -5.58
C LEU A 318 -38.41 -27.71 -6.77
N LEU A 319 -39.20 -27.92 -7.83
CA LEU A 319 -38.75 -28.46 -9.11
C LEU A 319 -38.11 -27.41 -9.99
N GLU A 320 -37.34 -27.81 -11.00
CA GLU A 320 -36.81 -26.95 -12.01
C GLU A 320 -37.91 -26.10 -12.70
N GLY A 321 -37.58 -24.82 -12.99
CA GLY A 321 -38.54 -23.90 -13.58
C GLY A 321 -39.58 -23.35 -12.58
N ASN A 322 -39.22 -23.25 -11.29
CA ASN A 322 -40.11 -22.73 -10.23
C ASN A 322 -41.47 -23.42 -10.17
N LYS A 323 -41.49 -24.72 -10.11
CA LYS A 323 -42.71 -25.54 -10.01
C LYS A 323 -42.72 -26.34 -8.72
N VAL A 324 -43.89 -26.64 -8.24
CA VAL A 324 -44.10 -27.56 -7.09
C VAL A 324 -45.11 -28.66 -7.47
N ARG A 325 -44.93 -29.83 -6.91
CA ARG A 325 -45.86 -30.98 -7.11
C ARG A 325 -46.90 -30.94 -6.02
N THR A 326 -48.15 -30.86 -6.40
CA THR A 326 -49.31 -30.93 -5.49
C THR A 326 -50.11 -32.22 -5.74
N ALA A 327 -51.12 -32.51 -4.91
CA ALA A 327 -52.03 -33.64 -5.13
C ALA A 327 -52.79 -33.52 -6.46
N ASP A 328 -53.04 -32.32 -6.95
CA ASP A 328 -53.77 -32.04 -8.18
C ASP A 328 -52.89 -31.94 -9.43
N GLY A 329 -51.57 -32.08 -9.27
CA GLY A 329 -50.57 -31.99 -10.35
C GLY A 329 -49.47 -30.98 -10.10
N VAL A 330 -48.70 -30.60 -11.15
CA VAL A 330 -47.59 -29.65 -11.07
C VAL A 330 -48.12 -28.23 -11.23
N VAL A 331 -47.83 -27.37 -10.26
CA VAL A 331 -48.23 -25.96 -10.22
C VAL A 331 -47.00 -25.08 -10.36
N GLU A 332 -47.08 -24.08 -11.21
CA GLU A 332 -46.03 -23.04 -11.32
C GLU A 332 -46.19 -22.03 -10.20
N VAL A 333 -45.06 -21.67 -9.55
CA VAL A 333 -45.05 -20.77 -8.41
C VAL A 333 -44.12 -19.58 -8.68
N VAL A 334 -44.46 -18.41 -8.14
CA VAL A 334 -43.62 -17.26 -8.14
C VAL A 334 -42.81 -17.26 -6.84
N THR A 335 -41.50 -17.37 -6.96
CA THR A 335 -40.58 -17.42 -5.80
C THR A 335 -40.08 -16.03 -5.45
N GLY A 336 -39.81 -15.78 -4.17
CA GLY A 336 -39.19 -14.57 -3.64
C GLY A 336 -37.79 -14.87 -3.09
N LEU A 337 -37.54 -14.49 -1.82
CA LEU A 337 -36.28 -14.75 -1.13
C LEU A 337 -36.02 -16.25 -1.03
N LYS A 338 -34.73 -16.60 -1.04
CA LYS A 338 -34.29 -17.99 -0.90
C LYS A 338 -33.01 -18.10 -0.08
N ASN A 339 -32.91 -19.13 0.71
CA ASN A 339 -31.67 -19.53 1.35
C ASN A 339 -31.34 -21.01 1.02
N LEU A 340 -30.38 -21.60 1.73
CA LEU A 340 -29.96 -22.98 1.48
C LEU A 340 -31.08 -24.01 1.74
N GLU A 341 -31.98 -23.74 2.69
CA GLU A 341 -32.98 -24.67 3.17
C GLU A 341 -34.38 -24.36 2.61
N ARG A 342 -34.73 -23.10 2.42
CA ARG A 342 -36.11 -22.67 2.16
C ARG A 342 -36.21 -21.67 1.03
N VAL A 343 -37.38 -21.62 0.41
CA VAL A 343 -37.75 -20.66 -0.66
C VAL A 343 -39.07 -20.02 -0.31
N GLU A 344 -39.12 -18.70 -0.38
CA GLU A 344 -40.36 -17.90 -0.25
C GLU A 344 -41.24 -18.11 -1.47
N ILE A 345 -42.52 -18.30 -1.25
CA ILE A 345 -43.56 -18.38 -2.29
C ILE A 345 -44.39 -17.11 -2.24
N LEU A 346 -44.34 -16.34 -3.31
CA LEU A 346 -45.10 -15.08 -3.47
C LEU A 346 -46.50 -15.35 -4.06
N ASN A 347 -46.61 -16.36 -4.96
CA ASN A 347 -47.86 -16.67 -5.63
C ASN A 347 -47.82 -18.11 -6.17
N GLY A 348 -49.01 -18.69 -6.42
CA GLY A 348 -49.20 -20.02 -7.01
C GLY A 348 -49.77 -21.04 -6.04
N ILE A 349 -49.44 -21.02 -4.75
CA ILE A 349 -49.92 -21.89 -3.68
C ILE A 349 -50.19 -21.09 -2.41
N ASN A 350 -50.90 -21.70 -1.46
CA ASN A 350 -51.22 -21.11 -0.16
C ASN A 350 -50.85 -22.05 0.99
N GLU A 351 -51.07 -21.60 2.23
CA GLU A 351 -50.73 -22.40 3.44
C GLU A 351 -51.49 -23.71 3.62
N TYR A 352 -52.57 -23.90 2.86
CA TYR A 352 -53.40 -25.14 2.89
C TYR A 352 -53.10 -26.07 1.71
N THR A 353 -52.21 -25.69 0.80
CA THR A 353 -51.87 -26.52 -0.37
C THR A 353 -50.92 -27.63 0.04
N GLU A 354 -51.34 -28.89 -0.12
CA GLU A 354 -50.47 -30.04 0.13
C GLU A 354 -49.44 -30.20 -0.98
N ILE A 355 -48.14 -30.20 -0.63
CA ILE A 355 -47.02 -30.32 -1.54
C ILE A 355 -46.35 -31.68 -1.33
N LEU A 356 -46.03 -32.32 -2.43
CA LEU A 356 -45.40 -33.62 -2.49
C LEU A 356 -43.92 -33.49 -2.84
N LYS A 357 -43.08 -34.29 -2.16
CA LYS A 357 -41.65 -34.34 -2.51
C LYS A 357 -41.50 -34.90 -3.92
N PRO A 358 -40.68 -34.28 -4.80
CA PRO A 358 -40.37 -34.86 -6.09
C PRO A 358 -39.74 -36.25 -5.93
N GLU A 359 -40.10 -37.17 -6.82
CA GLU A 359 -39.36 -38.42 -6.97
C GLU A 359 -38.08 -38.10 -7.73
N GLU A 360 -36.90 -38.56 -7.26
CA GLU A 360 -35.63 -38.45 -7.93
C GLU A 360 -35.62 -39.16 -9.28
#